data_98d99593e472424dd497a139c47a5f8e
#
_entry.id   98d99593e472424dd497a139c47a5f8e
#
_cell.length_a   1.000
_cell.length_b   1.000
_cell.length_c   1.000
_cell.angle_alpha   90.00
_cell.angle_beta   90.00
_cell.angle_gamma   90.00
#
_symmetry.space_group_name_H-M   'P 1'
#
loop_
_entity.id
_entity.type
_entity.pdbx_description
1 polymer ?
#
loop_
_entity_poly.entity_id
_entity_poly.type
_entity_poly.pdbx_seq_one_letter_code
_entity_poly.pdbx_strand_id
1 'polypeptide(L)'
;INGHVYQFRPGQTILDVAQENNIDIPNLCHLKGTRATGACRVCIVELEESWGKKLVSSCSSPAKNGMIVHTESPKIVEYRRFYIGLMLDSGNHNCDIGASADESWTDFQIEAMENEQKEELCPVWGDCELQALAYRYQVKGRVSGRHREPVKVPIETDNPFIVRDMSRCILCGRCVAACNELQVNQAIDFGFRGDKGKITAGTGTTLMNSSCVFCGECVQ
;
A
#
# COMPACT_ATOMS: atom_id res chain seq x y z
N ILE A 1 4.61 11.81 20.10
CA ILE A 1 4.71 10.51 19.44
C ILE A 1 5.80 9.71 20.15
N ASN A 2 5.49 8.49 20.59
CA ASN A 2 6.44 7.58 21.28
C ASN A 2 7.17 8.23 22.46
N GLY A 3 6.48 9.03 23.27
CA GLY A 3 7.03 9.71 24.42
C GLY A 3 7.77 11.02 24.12
N HIS A 4 7.94 11.41 22.87
CA HIS A 4 8.54 12.68 22.46
C HIS A 4 7.47 13.69 22.03
N VAL A 5 7.75 14.97 22.29
CA VAL A 5 6.87 16.09 21.93
C VAL A 5 7.30 16.64 20.58
N TYR A 6 6.34 16.78 19.67
CA TYR A 6 6.53 17.35 18.34
C TYR A 6 5.54 18.48 18.11
N GLN A 7 5.98 19.51 17.41
CA GLN A 7 5.09 20.58 16.95
C GLN A 7 4.50 20.19 15.60
N PHE A 8 3.33 20.72 15.29
CA PHE A 8 2.66 20.49 14.02
C PHE A 8 1.98 21.77 13.52
N ARG A 9 1.73 21.84 12.22
CA ARG A 9 0.98 22.92 11.59
C ARG A 9 -0.48 22.57 11.46
N PRO A 10 -1.41 23.56 11.49
CA PRO A 10 -2.80 23.31 11.20
C PRO A 10 -3.00 22.55 9.89
N GLY A 11 -3.85 21.53 9.92
CA GLY A 11 -4.17 20.71 8.76
C GLY A 11 -3.28 19.47 8.57
N GLN A 12 -2.15 19.35 9.28
CA GLN A 12 -1.32 18.14 9.22
C GLN A 12 -2.02 16.94 9.86
N THR A 13 -1.79 15.78 9.28
CA THR A 13 -2.16 14.48 9.84
C THR A 13 -1.06 13.97 10.79
N ILE A 14 -1.37 12.93 11.56
CA ILE A 14 -0.35 12.25 12.39
C ILE A 14 0.79 11.71 11.51
N LEU A 15 0.46 11.20 10.30
CA LEU A 15 1.47 10.70 9.37
C LEU A 15 2.39 11.83 8.88
N ASP A 16 1.85 13.00 8.53
CA ASP A 16 2.66 14.14 8.09
C ASP A 16 3.66 14.56 9.16
N VAL A 17 3.19 14.66 10.41
CA VAL A 17 4.06 15.01 11.55
C VAL A 17 5.15 13.95 11.76
N ALA A 18 4.80 12.68 11.64
CA ALA A 18 5.75 11.58 11.78
C ALA A 18 6.82 11.64 10.68
N GLN A 19 6.42 11.80 9.42
CA GLN A 19 7.35 11.89 8.28
C GLN A 19 8.29 13.09 8.36
N GLU A 20 7.79 14.26 8.75
CA GLU A 20 8.63 15.46 8.94
C GLU A 20 9.68 15.31 10.07
N ASN A 21 9.43 14.40 10.99
CA ASN A 21 10.34 14.12 12.11
C ASN A 21 11.09 12.79 11.99
N ASN A 22 11.13 12.20 10.77
CA ASN A 22 11.81 10.94 10.49
C ASN A 22 11.32 9.76 11.36
N ILE A 23 10.04 9.78 11.73
CA ILE A 23 9.39 8.66 12.42
C ILE A 23 8.74 7.78 11.36
N ASP A 24 9.23 6.56 11.26
CA ASP A 24 8.72 5.62 10.29
C ASP A 24 7.35 5.06 10.70
N ILE A 25 6.32 5.44 9.95
CA ILE A 25 5.00 4.83 9.98
C ILE A 25 4.73 4.27 8.59
N PRO A 26 4.70 2.94 8.41
CA PRO A 26 4.53 2.34 7.10
C PRO A 26 3.15 2.65 6.53
N ASN A 27 3.09 2.83 5.21
CA ASN A 27 1.84 3.08 4.50
C ASN A 27 1.96 2.58 3.05
N LEU A 28 0.83 2.25 2.40
CA LEU A 28 0.78 1.78 1.00
C LEU A 28 -0.20 2.57 0.13
N CYS A 29 -1.24 3.16 0.71
CA CYS A 29 -2.28 3.84 -0.07
C CYS A 29 -2.14 5.37 -0.05
N HIS A 30 -1.30 5.92 0.82
CA HIS A 30 -1.11 7.36 0.90
C HIS A 30 -0.15 7.83 -0.19
N LEU A 31 -0.56 8.83 -0.95
CA LEU A 31 0.26 9.56 -1.91
C LEU A 31 0.37 11.01 -1.43
N LYS A 32 1.59 11.52 -1.29
CA LYS A 32 1.83 12.90 -0.82
C LYS A 32 1.16 13.90 -1.76
N GLY A 33 0.47 14.89 -1.19
CA GLY A 33 -0.23 15.91 -1.98
C GLY A 33 -1.65 15.54 -2.39
N THR A 34 -2.13 14.35 -2.04
CA THR A 34 -3.49 13.90 -2.30
C THR A 34 -4.27 13.64 -1.01
N ARG A 35 -5.59 13.50 -1.13
CA ARG A 35 -6.44 13.17 -0.01
C ARG A 35 -6.20 11.74 0.46
N ALA A 36 -5.92 11.59 1.75
CA ALA A 36 -5.74 10.27 2.35
C ALA A 36 -7.07 9.50 2.43
N THR A 37 -7.08 8.29 1.87
CA THR A 37 -8.27 7.42 1.88
C THR A 37 -8.32 6.49 3.10
N GLY A 38 -7.16 6.23 3.74
CA GLY A 38 -7.04 5.28 4.84
C GLY A 38 -7.36 3.83 4.44
N ALA A 39 -7.30 3.48 3.16
CA ALA A 39 -7.77 2.21 2.61
C ALA A 39 -6.93 1.01 3.07
N CYS A 40 -5.60 1.10 3.02
CA CYS A 40 -4.71 -0.04 3.30
C CYS A 40 -4.59 -0.42 4.78
N ARG A 41 -4.92 0.49 5.70
CA ARG A 41 -4.82 0.29 7.16
C ARG A 41 -3.42 -0.04 7.70
N VAL A 42 -2.39 0.04 6.90
CA VAL A 42 -1.01 -0.25 7.33
C VAL A 42 -0.45 0.86 8.22
N CYS A 43 -0.88 2.10 8.00
CA CYS A 43 -0.45 3.28 8.77
C CYS A 43 -1.14 3.43 10.14
N ILE A 44 -1.76 2.38 10.67
CA ILE A 44 -2.43 2.45 11.98
C ILE A 44 -1.45 2.75 13.10
N VAL A 45 -1.93 3.55 14.06
CA VAL A 45 -1.25 3.91 15.30
C VAL A 45 -2.23 3.83 16.46
N GLU A 46 -1.73 3.71 17.68
CA GLU A 46 -2.57 3.82 18.89
C GLU A 46 -2.58 5.26 19.37
N LEU A 47 -3.78 5.78 19.58
CA LEU A 47 -4.01 7.00 20.35
C LEU A 47 -4.36 6.61 21.78
N GLU A 48 -3.68 7.23 22.73
CA GLU A 48 -4.02 7.12 24.14
C GLU A 48 -5.02 8.20 24.52
N GLU A 49 -6.15 7.80 25.04
CA GLU A 49 -7.22 8.68 25.51
C GLU A 49 -7.55 8.35 26.99
N SER A 50 -8.27 9.23 27.68
CA SER A 50 -8.58 9.07 29.10
C SER A 50 -9.30 7.76 29.46
N TRP A 51 -10.00 7.16 28.49
CA TRP A 51 -10.75 5.92 28.63
C TRP A 51 -10.04 4.69 28.04
N GLY A 52 -8.81 4.85 27.51
CA GLY A 52 -8.01 3.76 26.95
C GLY A 52 -7.36 4.09 25.63
N LYS A 53 -6.84 3.07 24.97
CA LYS A 53 -6.16 3.18 23.67
C LYS A 53 -7.07 2.78 22.52
N LYS A 54 -7.09 3.57 21.44
CA LYS A 54 -7.79 3.25 20.20
C LYS A 54 -6.85 3.23 19.00
N LEU A 55 -7.14 2.41 17.99
CA LEU A 55 -6.44 2.37 16.73
C LEU A 55 -7.04 3.37 15.73
N VAL A 56 -6.19 4.15 15.08
CA VAL A 56 -6.56 5.09 14.01
C VAL A 56 -5.59 5.01 12.85
N SER A 57 -6.05 5.36 11.65
CA SER A 57 -5.18 5.53 10.48
C SER A 57 -4.46 6.87 10.56
N SER A 58 -3.15 6.88 10.72
CA SER A 58 -2.38 8.12 10.87
C SER A 58 -2.48 9.05 9.66
N CYS A 59 -2.60 8.50 8.44
CA CYS A 59 -2.70 9.29 7.21
C CYS A 59 -3.99 10.13 7.10
N SER A 60 -5.07 9.71 7.79
CA SER A 60 -6.37 10.40 7.75
C SER A 60 -6.80 11.01 9.09
N SER A 61 -5.97 10.91 10.11
CA SER A 61 -6.25 11.45 11.43
C SER A 61 -5.53 12.78 11.63
N PRO A 62 -6.26 13.92 11.74
CA PRO A 62 -5.65 15.22 11.99
C PRO A 62 -4.88 15.24 13.31
N ALA A 63 -3.69 15.83 13.29
CA ALA A 63 -2.93 16.09 14.51
C ALA A 63 -3.64 17.11 15.41
N LYS A 64 -3.61 16.89 16.71
CA LYS A 64 -4.20 17.79 17.71
C LYS A 64 -3.29 17.95 18.92
N ASN A 65 -3.36 19.08 19.59
CA ASN A 65 -2.61 19.32 20.81
C ASN A 65 -2.96 18.30 21.91
N GLY A 66 -1.93 17.84 22.60
CA GLY A 66 -2.09 16.90 23.70
C GLY A 66 -2.32 15.44 23.28
N MET A 67 -2.28 15.12 21.97
CA MET A 67 -2.37 13.72 21.53
C MET A 67 -1.14 12.92 21.98
N ILE A 68 -1.39 11.74 22.52
CA ILE A 68 -0.37 10.74 22.82
C ILE A 68 -0.51 9.62 21.77
N VAL A 69 0.54 9.45 20.98
CA VAL A 69 0.55 8.53 19.82
C VAL A 69 1.65 7.49 20.00
N HIS A 70 1.30 6.22 19.84
CA HIS A 70 2.26 5.12 19.79
C HIS A 70 2.27 4.54 18.38
N THR A 71 3.45 4.45 17.76
CA THR A 71 3.60 3.98 16.37
C THR A 71 3.89 2.49 16.29
N GLU A 72 4.35 1.88 17.37
CA GLU A 72 4.63 0.46 17.50
C GLU A 72 4.11 -0.06 18.85
N SER A 73 3.38 -1.16 18.79
CA SER A 73 2.97 -1.96 19.94
C SER A 73 2.67 -3.38 19.45
N PRO A 74 2.63 -4.40 20.31
CA PRO A 74 2.25 -5.75 19.89
C PRO A 74 0.93 -5.79 19.13
N LYS A 75 -0.04 -4.98 19.56
CA LYS A 75 -1.35 -4.86 18.91
C LYS A 75 -1.26 -4.24 17.52
N ILE A 76 -0.48 -3.15 17.34
CA ILE A 76 -0.26 -2.52 16.03
C ILE A 76 0.40 -3.54 15.08
N VAL A 77 1.43 -4.24 15.54
CA VAL A 77 2.14 -5.25 14.73
C VAL A 77 1.19 -6.37 14.30
N GLU A 78 0.34 -6.87 15.20
CA GLU A 78 -0.68 -7.88 14.89
C GLU A 78 -1.65 -7.40 13.79
N TYR A 79 -2.18 -6.19 13.93
CA TYR A 79 -3.09 -5.62 12.93
C TYR A 79 -2.40 -5.36 11.59
N ARG A 80 -1.16 -4.87 11.57
CA ARG A 80 -0.40 -4.70 10.32
C ARG A 80 -0.17 -6.03 9.62
N ARG A 81 0.23 -7.07 10.36
CA ARG A 81 0.34 -8.44 9.82
C ARG A 81 -0.95 -8.90 9.16
N PHE A 82 -2.07 -8.69 9.85
CA PHE A 82 -3.37 -9.06 9.34
C PHE A 82 -3.73 -8.34 8.05
N TYR A 83 -3.61 -7.00 8.00
CA TYR A 83 -3.94 -6.24 6.80
C TYR A 83 -3.00 -6.51 5.62
N ILE A 84 -1.70 -6.63 5.87
CA ILE A 84 -0.73 -7.01 4.85
C ILE A 84 -1.07 -8.41 4.30
N GLY A 85 -1.36 -9.36 5.18
CA GLY A 85 -1.77 -10.71 4.79
C GLY A 85 -3.04 -10.71 3.93
N LEU A 86 -4.04 -9.89 4.26
CA LEU A 86 -5.24 -9.75 3.42
C LEU A 86 -4.93 -9.19 2.03
N MET A 87 -3.99 -8.25 1.91
CA MET A 87 -3.55 -7.73 0.61
C MET A 87 -2.81 -8.78 -0.20
N LEU A 88 -1.95 -9.58 0.42
CA LEU A 88 -1.30 -10.71 -0.23
C LEU A 88 -2.29 -11.77 -0.70
N ASP A 89 -3.39 -11.96 0.03
CA ASP A 89 -4.47 -12.88 -0.34
C ASP A 89 -5.39 -12.35 -1.44
N SER A 90 -5.37 -11.04 -1.71
CA SER A 90 -6.36 -10.38 -2.58
C SER A 90 -6.12 -10.56 -4.07
N GLY A 91 -4.92 -10.92 -4.50
CA GLY A 91 -4.52 -11.02 -5.91
C GLY A 91 -3.58 -12.17 -6.17
N ASN A 92 -2.91 -12.11 -7.32
CA ASN A 92 -1.90 -13.09 -7.73
C ASN A 92 -0.54 -12.77 -7.11
N HIS A 93 -0.52 -12.59 -5.79
CA HIS A 93 0.72 -12.37 -5.06
C HIS A 93 1.33 -13.73 -4.70
N ASN A 94 2.49 -14.00 -5.25
CA ASN A 94 3.31 -15.17 -4.97
C ASN A 94 4.53 -14.83 -4.10
N CYS A 95 4.40 -13.79 -3.28
CA CYS A 95 5.38 -13.40 -2.28
C CYS A 95 5.41 -14.47 -1.18
N ASP A 96 6.09 -15.58 -1.43
CA ASP A 96 6.37 -16.54 -0.36
C ASP A 96 7.58 -16.03 0.41
N ILE A 97 7.29 -15.42 1.55
CA ILE A 97 8.33 -14.91 2.43
C ILE A 97 8.69 -16.05 3.39
N GLY A 98 9.38 -17.03 2.82
CA GLY A 98 10.00 -18.11 3.58
C GLY A 98 11.24 -17.70 4.36
N ALA A 99 11.52 -16.40 4.46
CA ALA A 99 12.68 -15.84 5.11
C ALA A 99 12.85 -16.36 6.55
N SER A 100 14.06 -16.76 6.89
CA SER A 100 14.44 -16.97 8.28
C SER A 100 14.32 -15.66 9.04
N ALA A 101 14.00 -15.72 10.33
CA ALA A 101 13.85 -14.51 11.15
C ALA A 101 15.15 -13.68 11.27
N ASP A 102 16.28 -14.24 10.81
CA ASP A 102 17.63 -13.69 10.92
C ASP A 102 18.12 -13.01 9.64
N GLU A 103 17.39 -13.13 8.52
CA GLU A 103 17.74 -12.54 7.25
C GLU A 103 17.25 -11.09 7.16
N SER A 104 18.11 -10.17 6.73
CA SER A 104 17.72 -8.78 6.52
C SER A 104 17.02 -8.58 5.18
N TRP A 105 16.15 -7.55 5.08
CA TRP A 105 15.53 -7.17 3.80
C TRP A 105 16.56 -6.88 2.71
N THR A 106 17.70 -6.29 3.08
CA THR A 106 18.79 -5.98 2.14
C THR A 106 19.44 -7.24 1.57
N ASP A 107 19.67 -8.25 2.43
CA ASP A 107 20.24 -9.52 1.99
C ASP A 107 19.26 -10.25 1.04
N PHE A 108 17.97 -10.25 1.40
CA PHE A 108 16.91 -10.75 0.52
C PHE A 108 16.86 -10.03 -0.83
N GLN A 109 17.01 -8.68 -0.85
CA GLN A 109 17.03 -7.93 -2.10
C GLN A 109 18.22 -8.30 -2.97
N ILE A 110 19.41 -8.50 -2.39
CA ILE A 110 20.60 -8.93 -3.13
C ILE A 110 20.36 -10.30 -3.76
N GLU A 111 19.90 -11.28 -2.98
CA GLU A 111 19.57 -12.60 -3.49
C GLU A 111 18.48 -12.57 -4.57
N ALA A 112 17.45 -11.75 -4.37
CA ALA A 112 16.39 -11.56 -5.35
C ALA A 112 16.88 -10.94 -6.66
N MET A 113 17.86 -10.03 -6.61
CA MET A 113 18.45 -9.43 -7.82
C MET A 113 19.31 -10.42 -8.61
N GLU A 114 19.94 -11.37 -7.94
CA GLU A 114 20.77 -12.41 -8.56
C GLU A 114 19.92 -13.57 -9.12
N ASN A 115 18.64 -13.66 -8.76
CA ASN A 115 17.77 -14.72 -9.23
C ASN A 115 17.35 -14.49 -10.68
N GLU A 116 17.85 -15.30 -11.60
CA GLU A 116 17.56 -15.24 -13.05
C GLU A 116 16.07 -15.49 -13.37
N GLN A 117 15.33 -16.14 -12.48
CA GLN A 117 13.90 -16.46 -12.66
C GLN A 117 12.94 -15.46 -11.99
N LYS A 118 13.44 -14.35 -11.46
CA LYS A 118 12.62 -13.37 -10.72
C LYS A 118 11.44 -12.83 -11.51
N GLU A 119 11.59 -12.65 -12.82
CA GLU A 119 10.52 -12.16 -13.69
C GLU A 119 9.38 -13.16 -13.87
N GLU A 120 9.67 -14.46 -13.81
CA GLU A 120 8.65 -15.50 -13.81
C GLU A 120 7.83 -15.51 -12.51
N LEU A 121 8.46 -15.12 -11.40
CA LEU A 121 7.82 -15.00 -10.10
C LEU A 121 6.99 -13.72 -10.02
N CYS A 122 7.63 -12.57 -10.19
CA CYS A 122 7.00 -11.25 -10.15
C CYS A 122 7.94 -10.22 -10.78
N PRO A 123 7.49 -9.35 -11.71
CA PRO A 123 8.34 -8.35 -12.34
C PRO A 123 8.96 -7.33 -11.37
N VAL A 124 8.41 -7.20 -10.15
CA VAL A 124 8.91 -6.32 -9.08
C VAL A 124 9.43 -7.12 -7.86
N TRP A 125 9.87 -8.36 -8.09
CA TRP A 125 10.42 -9.19 -7.02
C TRP A 125 11.69 -8.54 -6.43
N GLY A 126 11.73 -8.36 -5.11
CA GLY A 126 12.81 -7.67 -4.41
C GLY A 126 12.70 -6.14 -4.42
N ASP A 127 11.80 -5.55 -5.22
CA ASP A 127 11.59 -4.10 -5.31
C ASP A 127 10.10 -3.74 -5.19
N CYS A 128 9.46 -4.22 -4.13
CA CYS A 128 8.04 -4.01 -3.89
C CYS A 128 7.77 -3.60 -2.45
N GLU A 129 7.14 -2.45 -2.24
CA GLU A 129 6.77 -1.95 -0.90
C GLU A 129 5.90 -2.95 -0.12
N LEU A 130 4.96 -3.64 -0.78
CA LEU A 130 4.13 -4.64 -0.13
C LEU A 130 4.96 -5.84 0.33
N GLN A 131 5.90 -6.30 -0.51
CA GLN A 131 6.80 -7.40 -0.17
C GLN A 131 7.73 -7.02 0.99
N ALA A 132 8.31 -5.81 0.96
CA ALA A 132 9.15 -5.29 2.04
C ALA A 132 8.41 -5.23 3.38
N LEU A 133 7.15 -4.80 3.36
CA LEU A 133 6.32 -4.78 4.56
C LEU A 133 5.94 -6.18 5.04
N ALA A 134 5.63 -7.08 4.12
CA ALA A 134 5.36 -8.47 4.47
C ALA A 134 6.58 -9.13 5.12
N TYR A 135 7.77 -8.85 4.61
CA TYR A 135 9.04 -9.27 5.18
C TYR A 135 9.27 -8.67 6.58
N ARG A 136 9.19 -7.33 6.69
CA ARG A 136 9.36 -6.59 7.96
C ARG A 136 8.46 -7.12 9.07
N TYR A 137 7.20 -7.40 8.75
CA TYR A 137 6.22 -7.88 9.73
C TYR A 137 6.13 -9.39 9.82
N GLN A 138 7.01 -10.13 9.13
CA GLN A 138 7.04 -11.60 9.17
C GLN A 138 5.66 -12.21 8.87
N VAL A 139 5.02 -11.75 7.79
CA VAL A 139 3.73 -12.27 7.35
C VAL A 139 3.95 -13.61 6.68
N LYS A 140 3.60 -14.70 7.37
CA LYS A 140 3.76 -16.07 6.89
C LYS A 140 2.42 -16.61 6.40
N GLY A 141 2.39 -17.06 5.17
CA GLY A 141 1.25 -17.75 4.60
C GLY A 141 -0.01 -16.87 4.41
N ARG A 142 -1.10 -17.51 4.07
CA ARG A 142 -2.39 -16.87 3.80
C ARG A 142 -3.20 -16.68 5.07
N VAL A 143 -3.54 -15.44 5.38
CA VAL A 143 -4.28 -15.06 6.59
C VAL A 143 -5.74 -15.50 6.52
N SER A 144 -6.34 -15.49 5.33
CA SER A 144 -7.75 -15.86 5.15
C SER A 144 -8.02 -17.36 5.25
N GLY A 145 -7.00 -18.20 5.20
CA GLY A 145 -7.14 -19.66 5.13
C GLY A 145 -7.89 -20.17 3.88
N ARG A 146 -8.25 -19.26 2.96
CA ARG A 146 -8.96 -19.60 1.72
C ARG A 146 -7.97 -19.77 0.59
N HIS A 147 -8.03 -20.91 -0.08
CA HIS A 147 -7.37 -21.06 -1.38
C HIS A 147 -8.20 -20.26 -2.40
N ARG A 148 -7.69 -19.10 -2.81
CA ARG A 148 -8.31 -18.34 -3.88
C ARG A 148 -7.69 -18.79 -5.20
N GLU A 149 -8.56 -19.10 -6.17
CA GLU A 149 -8.11 -19.30 -7.54
C GLU A 149 -7.40 -18.05 -8.06
N PRO A 150 -6.31 -18.20 -8.82
CA PRO A 150 -5.63 -17.06 -9.42
C PRO A 150 -6.60 -16.20 -10.22
N VAL A 151 -6.53 -14.90 -10.00
CA VAL A 151 -7.33 -13.92 -10.73
C VAL A 151 -6.84 -13.88 -12.19
N LYS A 152 -7.69 -14.33 -13.12
CA LYS A 152 -7.40 -14.30 -14.56
C LYS A 152 -7.90 -12.99 -15.14
N VAL A 153 -7.05 -11.98 -15.12
CA VAL A 153 -7.29 -10.69 -15.79
C VAL A 153 -6.25 -10.54 -16.88
N PRO A 154 -6.64 -10.23 -18.12
CA PRO A 154 -5.69 -9.97 -19.19
C PRO A 154 -4.77 -8.80 -18.80
N ILE A 155 -3.47 -8.96 -19.07
CA ILE A 155 -2.52 -7.86 -18.96
C ILE A 155 -2.77 -6.90 -20.13
N GLU A 156 -2.94 -5.62 -19.85
CA GLU A 156 -3.04 -4.59 -20.86
C GLU A 156 -1.64 -4.23 -21.38
N THR A 157 -1.39 -4.51 -22.64
CA THR A 157 -0.12 -4.26 -23.34
C THR A 157 -0.29 -3.48 -24.64
N ASP A 158 -1.49 -2.98 -24.91
CA ASP A 158 -1.82 -2.20 -26.10
C ASP A 158 -1.24 -0.78 -26.07
N ASN A 159 -0.83 -0.31 -24.89
CA ASN A 159 -0.14 0.97 -24.71
C ASN A 159 1.38 0.76 -24.79
N PRO A 160 2.13 1.50 -25.63
CA PRO A 160 3.57 1.31 -25.76
C PRO A 160 4.39 1.81 -24.54
N PHE A 161 3.79 2.59 -23.65
CA PHE A 161 4.50 3.20 -22.51
C PHE A 161 4.10 2.63 -21.15
N ILE A 162 2.87 2.12 -21.02
CA ILE A 162 2.31 1.68 -19.73
C ILE A 162 1.71 0.29 -19.89
N VAL A 163 2.28 -0.68 -19.22
CA VAL A 163 1.71 -2.02 -19.06
C VAL A 163 0.93 -2.08 -17.75
N ARG A 164 -0.31 -2.60 -17.79
CA ARG A 164 -1.12 -2.77 -16.59
C ARG A 164 -1.43 -4.25 -16.33
N ASP A 165 -0.92 -4.76 -15.21
CA ASP A 165 -1.32 -6.06 -14.66
C ASP A 165 -2.27 -5.86 -13.47
N MET A 166 -3.56 -5.93 -13.73
CA MET A 166 -4.58 -5.77 -12.70
C MET A 166 -4.74 -7.00 -11.79
N SER A 167 -4.14 -8.14 -12.14
CA SER A 167 -4.15 -9.33 -11.30
C SER A 167 -3.35 -9.14 -9.99
N ARG A 168 -2.43 -8.17 -9.99
CA ARG A 168 -1.56 -7.83 -8.84
C ARG A 168 -1.99 -6.55 -8.12
N CYS A 169 -3.14 -6.00 -8.49
CA CYS A 169 -3.65 -4.77 -7.89
C CYS A 169 -4.18 -5.02 -6.46
N ILE A 170 -3.66 -4.28 -5.49
CA ILE A 170 -4.12 -4.29 -4.09
C ILE A 170 -5.21 -3.24 -3.80
N LEU A 171 -5.71 -2.57 -4.83
CA LEU A 171 -6.73 -1.51 -4.72
C LEU A 171 -6.33 -0.37 -3.77
N CYS A 172 -5.06 -0.02 -3.70
CA CYS A 172 -4.57 1.06 -2.83
C CYS A 172 -5.04 2.46 -3.26
N GLY A 173 -5.39 2.66 -4.54
CA GLY A 173 -5.90 3.91 -5.09
C GLY A 173 -4.84 4.99 -5.37
N ARG A 174 -3.53 4.75 -5.16
CA ARG A 174 -2.48 5.75 -5.46
C ARG A 174 -2.54 6.23 -6.92
N CYS A 175 -2.67 5.31 -7.86
CA CYS A 175 -2.79 5.66 -9.29
C CYS A 175 -4.03 6.50 -9.59
N VAL A 176 -5.17 6.24 -8.93
CA VAL A 176 -6.40 7.03 -9.06
C VAL A 176 -6.20 8.43 -8.49
N ALA A 177 -5.61 8.54 -7.30
CA ALA A 177 -5.29 9.83 -6.68
C ALA A 177 -4.30 10.63 -7.54
N ALA A 178 -3.25 9.99 -8.06
CA ALA A 178 -2.30 10.63 -8.98
C ALA A 178 -2.99 11.19 -10.23
N CYS A 179 -3.85 10.39 -10.87
CA CYS A 179 -4.55 10.79 -12.07
C CYS A 179 -5.59 11.89 -11.82
N ASN A 180 -6.31 11.81 -10.70
CA ASN A 180 -7.50 12.65 -10.48
C ASN A 180 -7.18 13.91 -9.66
N GLU A 181 -6.21 13.86 -8.74
CA GLU A 181 -5.91 14.97 -7.84
C GLU A 181 -4.61 15.71 -8.22
N LEU A 182 -3.58 15.01 -8.71
CA LEU A 182 -2.32 15.66 -9.12
C LEU A 182 -2.36 16.09 -10.57
N GLN A 183 -2.74 15.20 -11.50
CA GLN A 183 -2.78 15.50 -12.94
C GLN A 183 -4.14 16.01 -13.40
N VAL A 184 -5.19 15.85 -12.61
CA VAL A 184 -6.58 16.29 -12.90
C VAL A 184 -7.12 15.74 -14.22
N ASN A 185 -6.58 14.65 -14.73
CA ASN A 185 -6.96 14.07 -16.02
C ASN A 185 -8.19 13.16 -15.93
N GLN A 186 -8.45 12.56 -14.76
CA GLN A 186 -9.62 11.70 -14.48
C GLN A 186 -9.82 10.54 -15.46
N ALA A 187 -8.73 9.99 -15.99
CA ALA A 187 -8.79 8.90 -16.98
C ALA A 187 -9.06 7.55 -16.34
N ILE A 188 -8.72 7.38 -15.05
CA ILE A 188 -8.89 6.13 -14.32
C ILE A 188 -9.62 6.35 -13.00
N ASP A 189 -10.41 5.34 -12.60
CA ASP A 189 -11.14 5.38 -11.34
C ASP A 189 -11.45 3.96 -10.86
N PHE A 190 -11.98 3.84 -9.63
CA PHE A 190 -12.53 2.60 -9.12
C PHE A 190 -13.79 2.21 -9.87
N GLY A 191 -13.81 0.99 -10.40
CA GLY A 191 -14.99 0.39 -11.02
C GLY A 191 -15.43 -0.86 -10.30
N PHE A 192 -16.73 -1.16 -10.42
CA PHE A 192 -17.38 -2.34 -9.83
C PHE A 192 -17.38 -2.33 -8.30
N ARG A 193 -17.84 -3.42 -7.68
CA ARG A 193 -17.96 -3.55 -6.22
C ARG A 193 -17.61 -4.96 -5.75
N GLY A 194 -17.24 -5.07 -4.48
CA GLY A 194 -16.90 -6.33 -3.83
C GLY A 194 -15.70 -7.02 -4.46
N ASP A 195 -15.84 -8.30 -4.71
CA ASP A 195 -14.82 -9.16 -5.35
C ASP A 195 -14.50 -8.80 -6.80
N LYS A 196 -15.38 -8.05 -7.46
CA LYS A 196 -15.21 -7.54 -8.82
C LYS A 196 -14.58 -6.15 -8.88
N GLY A 197 -14.31 -5.53 -7.73
CA GLY A 197 -13.68 -4.20 -7.64
C GLY A 197 -12.33 -4.18 -8.35
N LYS A 198 -12.12 -3.20 -9.23
CA LYS A 198 -10.85 -2.99 -9.94
C LYS A 198 -10.69 -1.52 -10.33
N ILE A 199 -9.48 -1.12 -10.69
CA ILE A 199 -9.24 0.17 -11.32
C ILE A 199 -9.59 0.05 -12.81
N THR A 200 -10.44 0.95 -13.29
CA THR A 200 -10.90 1.00 -14.69
C THR A 200 -10.39 2.25 -15.39
N ALA A 201 -10.23 2.18 -16.70
CA ALA A 201 -10.00 3.33 -17.54
C ALA A 201 -11.31 3.68 -18.26
N GLY A 202 -11.70 4.94 -18.29
CA GLY A 202 -12.97 5.38 -18.88
C GLY A 202 -14.17 4.53 -18.40
N THR A 203 -14.98 4.06 -19.32
CA THR A 203 -16.15 3.19 -19.05
C THR A 203 -15.81 1.69 -18.99
N GLY A 204 -14.57 1.33 -18.66
CA GLY A 204 -14.11 -0.06 -18.60
C GLY A 204 -13.33 -0.50 -19.84
N THR A 205 -12.81 0.44 -20.58
CA THR A 205 -11.92 0.24 -21.74
C THR A 205 -10.44 0.12 -21.32
N THR A 206 -9.52 0.03 -22.27
CA THR A 206 -8.08 0.08 -22.01
C THR A 206 -7.57 1.52 -21.85
N LEU A 207 -6.37 1.72 -21.32
CA LEU A 207 -5.77 3.06 -21.25
C LEU A 207 -5.68 3.71 -22.62
N MET A 208 -5.31 2.93 -23.64
CA MET A 208 -5.17 3.42 -25.02
C MET A 208 -6.48 3.94 -25.61
N ASN A 209 -7.60 3.35 -25.21
CA ASN A 209 -8.93 3.72 -25.68
C ASN A 209 -9.71 4.61 -24.70
N SER A 210 -9.02 5.27 -23.79
CA SER A 210 -9.59 6.18 -22.78
C SER A 210 -9.13 7.62 -22.99
N SER A 211 -9.50 8.52 -22.08
CA SER A 211 -9.02 9.90 -22.03
C SER A 211 -7.61 10.04 -21.46
N CYS A 212 -6.86 8.95 -21.29
CA CYS A 212 -5.50 8.96 -20.75
C CYS A 212 -4.56 9.74 -21.67
N VAL A 213 -3.79 10.66 -21.09
CA VAL A 213 -2.78 11.47 -21.80
C VAL A 213 -1.36 10.92 -21.66
N PHE A 214 -1.22 9.73 -21.07
CA PHE A 214 0.05 9.00 -20.92
C PHE A 214 1.13 9.78 -20.16
N CYS A 215 0.76 10.60 -19.18
CA CYS A 215 1.69 11.39 -18.38
C CYS A 215 2.61 10.57 -17.49
N GLY A 216 2.27 9.31 -17.20
CA GLY A 216 3.09 8.40 -16.38
C GLY A 216 2.96 8.57 -14.87
N GLU A 217 2.26 9.59 -14.36
CA GLU A 217 2.16 9.87 -12.92
C GLU A 217 1.61 8.70 -12.09
N CYS A 218 0.76 7.89 -12.69
CA CYS A 218 0.16 6.73 -12.00
C CYS A 218 1.13 5.55 -11.79
N VAL A 219 2.31 5.57 -12.39
CA VAL A 219 3.33 4.51 -12.32
C VAL A 219 4.62 4.95 -11.61
N GLN A 220 4.65 6.17 -11.09
CA GLN A 220 5.78 6.69 -10.30
C GLN A 220 5.73 6.27 -8.83
#